data_ef936ac4e605cb8bb18f54149defeeb3
#
_entry.id   ef936ac4e605cb8bb18f54149defeeb3
#
_cell.length_a   1.000
_cell.length_b   1.000
_cell.length_c   1.000
_cell.angle_alpha   90.00
_cell.angle_beta   90.00
_cell.angle_gamma   90.00
#
_symmetry.space_group_name_H-M   'P 1'
#
loop_
_entity.id
_entity.type
_entity.pdbx_description
1 polymer ?
#
loop_
_entity_poly.entity_id
_entity_poly.type
_entity_poly.pdbx_seq_one_letter_code
_entity_poly.pdbx_strand_id
1 'polypeptide(L)'
;MRSYLAFPYERILTPSKILLHQKSRVLELAFADGRAFRLPYEFLRVYSPSAEVRGHGPGQEVLQVGKKDVTITEVEPVGHYAIRPVFSDGHDTGIYSWEYLHDLGTRQDDLWQRYLDRMAAAGASRDAA
;
A
#
# COMPACT_ATOMS: atom_id res chain seq x y z
N MET A 1 14.10 33.50 3.55
CA MET A 1 14.16 32.74 2.91
C MET A 1 14.07 31.46 3.22
N ARG A 2 13.64 31.03 4.11
CA ARG A 2 13.77 29.75 4.36
C ARG A 2 12.55 29.00 4.49
N SER A 3 11.38 29.56 4.26
CA SER A 3 10.14 28.81 4.24
C SER A 3 10.20 27.64 3.26
N TYR A 4 11.07 27.78 2.28
CA TYR A 4 11.19 26.71 1.32
C TYR A 4 11.87 25.47 1.86
N LEU A 5 12.26 25.46 3.08
CA LEU A 5 12.81 24.25 3.67
C LEU A 5 11.86 23.07 3.62
N ALA A 6 10.55 23.33 3.55
CA ALA A 6 9.57 22.26 3.43
C ALA A 6 9.59 21.60 2.05
N PHE A 7 9.94 22.34 1.02
CA PHE A 7 9.84 21.82 -0.34
C PHE A 7 10.79 20.66 -0.65
N PRO A 8 12.05 20.68 -0.21
CA PRO A 8 12.93 19.54 -0.44
C PRO A 8 12.38 18.27 0.19
N TYR A 9 11.73 18.39 1.34
CA TYR A 9 11.15 17.23 2.01
C TYR A 9 10.02 16.63 1.16
N GLU A 10 9.13 17.45 0.65
CA GLU A 10 8.05 16.98 -0.21
C GLU A 10 8.59 16.29 -1.46
N ARG A 11 9.64 16.83 -2.05
CA ARG A 11 10.24 16.22 -3.24
C ARG A 11 10.87 14.87 -2.95
N ILE A 12 11.44 14.70 -1.76
CA ILE A 12 12.04 13.43 -1.35
C ILE A 12 10.96 12.34 -1.32
N LEU A 13 9.75 12.70 -0.90
CA LEU A 13 8.67 11.73 -0.80
C LEU A 13 7.87 11.55 -2.08
N THR A 14 8.23 12.24 -3.17
CA THR A 14 7.56 12.02 -4.45
C THR A 14 8.28 10.90 -5.20
N PRO A 15 7.56 9.87 -5.66
CA PRO A 15 8.21 8.81 -6.42
C PRO A 15 8.75 9.32 -7.73
N SER A 16 9.94 8.87 -8.10
CA SER A 16 10.51 9.12 -9.42
C SER A 16 10.15 8.02 -10.40
N LYS A 17 9.61 6.89 -9.90
CA LYS A 17 9.30 5.74 -10.72
C LYS A 17 8.17 4.95 -10.07
N ILE A 18 7.18 4.54 -10.85
CA ILE A 18 6.10 3.65 -10.44
C ILE A 18 5.87 2.66 -11.56
N LEU A 19 6.04 1.36 -11.28
CA LEU A 19 5.84 0.31 -12.26
C LEU A 19 5.00 -0.82 -11.69
N LEU A 20 4.02 -1.27 -12.46
CA LEU A 20 3.24 -2.46 -12.14
C LEU A 20 3.88 -3.67 -12.81
N HIS A 21 4.28 -4.65 -12.01
CA HIS A 21 4.80 -5.91 -12.53
C HIS A 21 3.69 -6.95 -12.43
N GLN A 22 2.93 -7.13 -13.50
CA GLN A 22 1.73 -7.97 -13.46
C GLN A 22 2.04 -9.45 -13.27
N LYS A 23 3.17 -9.91 -13.79
CA LYS A 23 3.50 -11.32 -13.67
C LYS A 23 3.91 -11.70 -12.25
N SER A 24 4.72 -10.86 -11.61
CA SER A 24 5.16 -11.09 -10.23
C SER A 24 4.19 -10.49 -9.20
N ARG A 25 3.22 -9.71 -9.64
CA ARG A 25 2.22 -9.04 -8.80
C ARG A 25 2.87 -8.15 -7.75
N VAL A 26 3.72 -7.26 -8.23
CA VAL A 26 4.47 -6.34 -7.38
C VAL A 26 4.36 -4.93 -7.97
N LEU A 27 4.12 -3.95 -7.11
CA LEU A 27 4.23 -2.55 -7.46
C LEU A 27 5.64 -2.11 -7.07
N GLU A 28 6.39 -1.61 -8.03
CA GLU A 28 7.73 -1.12 -7.79
C GLU A 28 7.71 0.40 -7.72
N LEU A 29 8.35 0.95 -6.68
CA LEU A 29 8.45 2.38 -6.46
C LEU A 29 9.89 2.76 -6.20
N ALA A 30 10.33 3.88 -6.79
CA ALA A 30 11.61 4.48 -6.45
C ALA A 30 11.38 5.92 -6.04
N PHE A 31 12.09 6.37 -5.02
CA PHE A 31 11.97 7.72 -4.47
C PHE A 31 13.26 8.50 -4.62
N ALA A 32 13.16 9.83 -4.58
CA ALA A 32 14.31 10.70 -4.75
C ALA A 32 15.33 10.58 -3.61
N ASP A 33 14.92 10.03 -2.45
CA ASP A 33 15.85 9.79 -1.34
C ASP A 33 16.73 8.55 -1.55
N GLY A 34 16.64 7.93 -2.73
CA GLY A 34 17.42 6.74 -3.05
C GLY A 34 16.76 5.44 -2.64
N ARG A 35 15.61 5.48 -1.96
CA ARG A 35 14.89 4.29 -1.56
C ARG A 35 14.09 3.73 -2.72
N ALA A 36 14.07 2.40 -2.83
CA ALA A 36 13.25 1.70 -3.81
C ALA A 36 12.57 0.54 -3.11
N PHE A 37 11.31 0.31 -3.45
CA PHE A 37 10.50 -0.73 -2.81
C PHE A 37 9.80 -1.58 -3.85
N ARG A 38 9.59 -2.84 -3.52
CA ARG A 38 8.79 -3.77 -4.31
C ARG A 38 7.69 -4.27 -3.39
N LEU A 39 6.47 -3.76 -3.60
CA LEU A 39 5.34 -4.01 -2.71
C LEU A 39 4.38 -5.00 -3.37
N PRO A 40 4.23 -6.22 -2.82
CA PRO A 40 3.28 -7.19 -3.38
C PRO A 40 1.87 -6.64 -3.39
N TYR A 41 1.10 -6.99 -4.40
CA TYR A 41 -0.29 -6.53 -4.51
C TYR A 41 -1.12 -6.97 -3.30
N GLU A 42 -0.91 -8.18 -2.82
CA GLU A 42 -1.62 -8.66 -1.63
C GLU A 42 -1.32 -7.77 -0.43
N PHE A 43 -0.05 -7.42 -0.23
CA PHE A 43 0.37 -6.55 0.88
C PHE A 43 -0.33 -5.19 0.79
N LEU A 44 -0.36 -4.58 -0.40
CA LEU A 44 -1.05 -3.32 -0.60
C LEU A 44 -2.55 -3.45 -0.33
N ARG A 45 -3.15 -4.57 -0.75
CA ARG A 45 -4.57 -4.80 -0.56
C ARG A 45 -4.95 -4.93 0.91
N VAL A 46 -4.20 -5.71 1.67
CA VAL A 46 -4.54 -5.95 3.07
C VAL A 46 -4.25 -4.73 3.95
N TYR A 47 -3.36 -3.86 3.52
CA TYR A 47 -3.06 -2.61 4.22
C TYR A 47 -3.64 -1.38 3.51
N SER A 48 -4.71 -1.56 2.75
CA SER A 48 -5.38 -0.43 2.11
C SER A 48 -5.77 0.62 3.14
N PRO A 49 -5.55 1.90 2.85
CA PRO A 49 -5.92 2.98 3.76
C PRO A 49 -7.41 3.33 3.70
N SER A 50 -8.20 2.58 2.94
CA SER A 50 -9.64 2.77 2.86
C SER A 50 -10.30 2.54 4.20
N ALA A 51 -11.37 3.28 4.48
CA ALA A 51 -12.17 3.07 5.68
C ALA A 51 -12.76 1.65 5.74
N GLU A 52 -12.98 1.03 4.60
CA GLU A 52 -13.44 -0.37 4.53
C GLU A 52 -12.48 -1.33 5.22
N VAL A 53 -11.19 -0.99 5.26
CA VAL A 53 -10.16 -1.81 5.87
C VAL A 53 -9.79 -1.29 7.25
N ARG A 54 -9.63 0.03 7.39
CA ARG A 54 -9.22 0.63 8.66
C ARG A 54 -10.32 0.64 9.72
N GLY A 55 -11.58 0.58 9.32
CA GLY A 55 -12.69 0.68 10.25
C GLY A 55 -12.84 2.09 10.80
N HIS A 56 -13.47 2.21 11.96
CA HIS A 56 -13.79 3.51 12.54
C HIS A 56 -12.75 4.02 13.54
N GLY A 57 -11.70 3.27 13.79
CA GLY A 57 -10.64 3.70 14.70
C GLY A 57 -9.72 2.55 15.08
N PRO A 58 -8.71 2.84 15.92
CA PRO A 58 -7.76 1.81 16.36
C PRO A 58 -8.49 0.62 16.99
N GLY A 59 -8.08 -0.57 16.62
CA GLY A 59 -8.69 -1.80 17.11
C GLY A 59 -9.95 -2.21 16.37
N GLN A 60 -10.39 -1.42 15.39
CA GLN A 60 -11.58 -1.75 14.60
C GLN A 60 -11.25 -2.06 13.14
N GLU A 61 -9.98 -2.32 12.87
CA GLU A 61 -9.54 -2.71 11.53
C GLU A 61 -10.22 -4.02 11.12
N VAL A 62 -10.62 -4.10 9.86
CA VAL A 62 -11.25 -5.30 9.32
C VAL A 62 -10.18 -6.18 8.71
N LEU A 63 -9.97 -7.36 9.29
CA LEU A 63 -8.97 -8.29 8.79
C LEU A 63 -9.34 -8.75 7.38
N GLN A 64 -8.45 -8.54 6.43
CA GLN A 64 -8.68 -8.90 5.05
C GLN A 64 -8.27 -10.36 4.83
N VAL A 65 -9.18 -11.18 4.35
CA VAL A 65 -8.92 -12.62 4.13
C VAL A 65 -9.10 -12.95 2.65
N GLY A 66 -8.47 -14.04 2.20
CA GLY A 66 -8.67 -14.52 0.84
C GLY A 66 -8.06 -13.63 -0.24
N LYS A 67 -7.01 -12.85 0.06
CA LYS A 67 -6.48 -11.85 -0.86
C LYS A 67 -5.21 -12.27 -1.58
N LYS A 68 -4.76 -13.51 -1.41
CA LYS A 68 -3.49 -13.97 -1.94
C LYS A 68 -3.33 -13.75 -3.45
N ASP A 69 -4.39 -13.93 -4.21
CA ASP A 69 -4.34 -13.87 -5.67
C ASP A 69 -4.89 -12.57 -6.25
N VAL A 70 -5.15 -11.58 -5.42
CA VAL A 70 -5.63 -10.27 -5.87
C VAL A 70 -4.58 -9.60 -6.74
N THR A 71 -5.04 -8.98 -7.83
CA THR A 71 -4.16 -8.20 -8.72
C THR A 71 -4.58 -6.74 -8.71
N ILE A 72 -3.72 -5.88 -9.25
CA ILE A 72 -4.05 -4.48 -9.52
C ILE A 72 -4.24 -4.36 -11.03
N THR A 73 -5.43 -3.98 -11.47
CA THR A 73 -5.74 -3.87 -12.89
C THR A 73 -5.38 -2.51 -13.45
N GLU A 74 -5.41 -1.47 -12.62
CA GLU A 74 -4.96 -0.14 -13.04
C GLU A 74 -4.66 0.70 -11.82
N VAL A 75 -3.94 1.80 -12.02
CA VAL A 75 -3.59 2.76 -10.98
C VAL A 75 -3.97 4.14 -11.50
N GLU A 76 -4.76 4.87 -10.74
CA GLU A 76 -5.18 6.22 -11.10
C GLU A 76 -4.46 7.23 -10.21
N PRO A 77 -3.90 8.29 -10.79
CA PRO A 77 -3.31 9.35 -9.97
C PRO A 77 -4.40 10.14 -9.26
N VAL A 78 -4.09 10.57 -8.03
CA VAL A 78 -4.98 11.43 -7.26
C VAL A 78 -4.19 12.70 -6.96
N GLY A 79 -4.48 13.78 -7.69
CA GLY A 79 -3.68 14.99 -7.63
C GLY A 79 -2.21 14.68 -7.90
N HIS A 80 -1.32 15.32 -7.16
CA HIS A 80 0.12 15.08 -7.26
C HIS A 80 0.64 14.35 -6.02
N TYR A 81 -0.24 13.80 -5.17
CA TYR A 81 0.16 13.33 -3.85
C TYR A 81 -0.20 11.89 -3.56
N ALA A 82 -0.92 11.20 -4.45
CA ALA A 82 -1.40 9.86 -4.14
C ALA A 82 -1.75 9.08 -5.41
N ILE A 83 -1.95 7.78 -5.24
CA ILE A 83 -2.52 6.92 -6.26
C ILE A 83 -3.71 6.16 -5.69
N ARG A 84 -4.62 5.77 -6.57
CA ARG A 84 -5.78 4.94 -6.25
C ARG A 84 -5.70 3.66 -7.09
N PRO A 85 -5.21 2.56 -6.53
CA PRO A 85 -5.20 1.29 -7.26
C PRO A 85 -6.60 0.72 -7.40
N VAL A 86 -6.86 0.06 -8.52
CA VAL A 86 -8.08 -0.70 -8.74
C VAL A 86 -7.72 -2.16 -8.63
N PHE A 87 -8.18 -2.81 -7.57
CA PHE A 87 -7.89 -4.21 -7.31
C PHE A 87 -8.91 -5.12 -7.99
N SER A 88 -8.46 -6.32 -8.37
CA SER A 88 -9.30 -7.27 -9.11
C SER A 88 -10.52 -7.76 -8.35
N ASP A 89 -10.52 -7.64 -7.01
CA ASP A 89 -11.67 -8.02 -6.19
C ASP A 89 -12.70 -6.89 -6.04
N GLY A 90 -12.54 -5.80 -6.80
CA GLY A 90 -13.46 -4.67 -6.78
C GLY A 90 -13.13 -3.59 -5.78
N HIS A 91 -12.09 -3.77 -4.96
CA HIS A 91 -11.68 -2.76 -4.00
C HIS A 91 -10.95 -1.62 -4.73
N ASP A 92 -11.49 -0.41 -4.68
CA ASP A 92 -10.91 0.73 -5.38
C ASP A 92 -11.03 2.03 -4.58
N THR A 93 -11.25 1.93 -3.27
CA THR A 93 -11.49 3.09 -2.42
C THR A 93 -10.26 3.53 -1.63
N GLY A 94 -9.14 2.82 -1.78
CA GLY A 94 -7.91 3.19 -1.06
C GLY A 94 -7.11 4.24 -1.80
N ILE A 95 -6.85 5.35 -1.13
CA ILE A 95 -6.00 6.42 -1.67
C ILE A 95 -4.67 6.35 -0.93
N TYR A 96 -3.63 5.91 -1.66
CA TYR A 96 -2.31 5.70 -1.09
C TYR A 96 -1.45 6.93 -1.36
N SER A 97 -1.22 7.73 -0.33
CA SER A 97 -0.32 8.88 -0.46
C SER A 97 1.13 8.40 -0.63
N TRP A 98 1.98 9.27 -1.16
CA TRP A 98 3.40 8.92 -1.30
C TRP A 98 4.02 8.61 0.06
N GLU A 99 3.65 9.35 1.08
CA GLU A 99 4.12 9.11 2.44
C GLU A 99 3.69 7.74 2.95
N TYR A 100 2.44 7.37 2.70
CA TYR A 100 1.94 6.08 3.15
C TYR A 100 2.66 4.94 2.42
N LEU A 101 2.86 5.09 1.11
CA LEU A 101 3.58 4.07 0.34
C LEU A 101 5.03 3.94 0.80
N HIS A 102 5.68 5.05 1.11
CA HIS A 102 7.04 5.04 1.63
C HIS A 102 7.09 4.33 2.99
N ASP A 103 6.12 4.63 3.85
CA ASP A 103 6.02 3.98 5.16
C ASP A 103 5.78 2.47 5.01
N LEU A 104 4.89 2.07 4.12
CA LEU A 104 4.65 0.66 3.86
C LEU A 104 5.93 -0.04 3.40
N GLY A 105 6.70 0.62 2.54
CA GLY A 105 7.96 0.07 2.05
C GLY A 105 9.01 -0.10 3.15
N THR A 106 9.16 0.91 4.00
CA THR A 106 10.16 0.85 5.07
C THR A 106 9.79 -0.13 6.17
N ARG A 107 8.49 -0.38 6.37
CA ARG A 107 7.99 -1.26 7.40
C ARG A 107 7.45 -2.57 6.86
N GLN A 108 7.75 -2.90 5.62
CA GLN A 108 7.12 -4.03 4.93
C GLN A 108 7.22 -5.34 5.69
N ASP A 109 8.42 -5.72 6.11
CA ASP A 109 8.61 -7.01 6.78
C ASP A 109 7.86 -7.07 8.11
N ASP A 110 7.91 -6.00 8.89
CA ASP A 110 7.21 -5.93 10.18
C ASP A 110 5.70 -5.98 9.98
N LEU A 111 5.18 -5.19 9.05
CA LEU A 111 3.74 -5.15 8.79
C LEU A 111 3.24 -6.47 8.22
N TRP A 112 4.03 -7.11 7.35
CA TRP A 112 3.62 -8.40 6.80
C TRP A 112 3.56 -9.47 7.89
N GLN A 113 4.54 -9.48 8.79
CA GLN A 113 4.53 -10.44 9.90
C GLN A 113 3.33 -10.19 10.81
N ARG A 114 3.00 -8.93 11.11
CA ARG A 114 1.81 -8.59 11.89
C ARG A 114 0.53 -9.10 11.25
N TYR A 115 0.45 -8.96 9.93
CA TYR A 115 -0.71 -9.47 9.19
C TYR A 115 -0.81 -10.99 9.33
N LEU A 116 0.29 -11.70 9.13
CA LEU A 116 0.30 -13.17 9.27
C LEU A 116 -0.09 -13.60 10.69
N ASP A 117 0.39 -12.88 11.70
CA ASP A 117 0.05 -13.18 13.09
C ASP A 117 -1.45 -12.98 13.35
N ARG A 118 -2.03 -11.92 12.79
CA ARG A 118 -3.47 -11.68 12.92
C ARG A 118 -4.28 -12.76 12.21
N MET A 119 -3.83 -13.20 11.04
CA MET A 119 -4.49 -14.27 10.30
C MET A 119 -4.45 -15.58 11.10
N ALA A 120 -3.30 -15.90 11.69
CA ALA A 120 -3.16 -17.09 12.53
C ALA A 120 -4.08 -17.03 13.75
N ALA A 121 -4.11 -15.89 14.42
CA ALA A 121 -4.94 -15.70 15.62
C ALA A 121 -6.43 -15.82 15.30
N ALA A 122 -6.83 -15.45 14.09
CA ALA A 122 -8.22 -15.53 13.67
C ALA A 122 -8.57 -16.88 13.02
N GLY A 123 -7.59 -17.75 12.81
CA GLY A 123 -7.82 -19.02 12.09
C GLY A 123 -8.22 -18.77 10.64
N ALA A 124 -7.78 -17.67 10.05
CA ALA A 124 -8.18 -17.25 8.71
C ALA A 124 -7.15 -17.65 7.67
N SER A 125 -7.56 -17.64 6.40
CA SER A 125 -6.71 -18.05 5.29
C SER A 125 -6.53 -16.91 4.28
N ARG A 126 -5.35 -16.83 3.69
CA ARG A 126 -5.05 -15.95 2.58
C ARG A 126 -5.64 -16.49 1.27
N ASP A 127 -5.95 -17.77 1.23
CA ASP A 127 -6.49 -18.38 0.02
C ASP A 127 -7.93 -17.93 -0.20
N ALA A 128 -8.28 -17.70 -1.45
CA ALA A 128 -9.67 -17.39 -1.80
C ALA A 128 -10.54 -18.61 -1.54
N ALA A 129 -11.74 -18.35 -1.07
CA ALA A 129 -12.67 -19.42 -0.71
C ALA A 129 -13.20 -20.12 -1.95
#